data_c63dbcda74a4a85f91c601327125fe27
#
_entry.id   c63dbcda74a4a85f91c601327125fe27
#
_cell.length_a   1.000
_cell.length_b   1.000
_cell.length_c   1.000
_cell.angle_alpha   90.00
_cell.angle_beta   90.00
_cell.angle_gamma   90.00
#
_symmetry.space_group_name_H-M   'P 1'
#
loop_
_entity.id
_entity.type
_entity.pdbx_description
1 polymer ?
#
loop_
_entity_poly.entity_id
_entity_poly.type
_entity_poly.pdbx_seq_one_letter_code
_entity_poly.pdbx_strand_id
1 'polypeptide(L)'
;MKTYMINTNAHSAMIDITEKVRSEIKDQGIQNGFVIVQSLHTTAGITVNENADPDVVTDFLRRLDEVYPWHQESDLHMEGNTAAHLKTSTVGPSQTILINEGDLVLGTWQGIYFCEFDGPRRNRSFAVKGVEG
;
A
#
# COMPACT_ATOMS: atom_id res chain seq x y z
N MET A 1 -17.70 -0.13 4.40
CA MET A 1 -16.29 -0.51 4.48
C MET A 1 -16.12 -1.95 4.05
N LYS A 2 -15.08 -2.23 3.31
CA LYS A 2 -14.73 -3.60 2.94
C LYS A 2 -13.28 -3.88 3.25
N THR A 3 -13.00 -5.08 3.76
CA THR A 3 -11.65 -5.58 3.96
C THR A 3 -11.33 -6.58 2.87
N TYR A 4 -10.19 -6.37 2.19
CA TYR A 4 -9.65 -7.28 1.19
C TYR A 4 -8.51 -8.08 1.80
N MET A 5 -8.36 -9.31 1.34
CA MET A 5 -7.22 -10.16 1.70
C MET A 5 -6.47 -10.54 0.44
N ILE A 6 -5.14 -10.42 0.49
CA ILE A 6 -4.25 -10.79 -0.62
C ILE A 6 -3.10 -11.64 -0.09
N ASN A 7 -2.53 -12.44 -0.97
CA ASN A 7 -1.31 -13.19 -0.68
C ASN A 7 -0.14 -12.51 -1.38
N THR A 8 1.00 -12.47 -0.72
CA THR A 8 2.23 -11.92 -1.30
C THR A 8 3.24 -13.02 -1.54
N ASN A 9 4.03 -12.89 -2.61
CA ASN A 9 4.91 -13.95 -3.10
C ASN A 9 6.39 -13.62 -2.99
N ALA A 10 6.74 -12.45 -2.49
CA ALA A 10 8.11 -11.99 -2.37
C ALA A 10 8.33 -11.29 -1.04
N HIS A 11 9.60 -11.19 -0.64
CA HIS A 11 9.98 -10.48 0.59
C HIS A 11 9.56 -9.02 0.53
N SER A 12 9.83 -8.35 -0.57
CA SER A 12 9.37 -6.98 -0.83
C SER A 12 8.64 -6.94 -2.17
N ALA A 13 7.50 -6.28 -2.20
CA ALA A 13 6.68 -6.16 -3.40
C ALA A 13 5.77 -4.95 -3.30
N MET A 14 5.46 -4.37 -4.46
CA MET A 14 4.40 -3.36 -4.58
C MET A 14 3.29 -3.96 -5.44
N ILE A 15 2.14 -4.16 -4.84
CA ILE A 15 0.99 -4.79 -5.47
C ILE A 15 -0.02 -3.71 -5.82
N ASP A 16 -0.32 -3.54 -7.10
CA ASP A 16 -1.29 -2.55 -7.57
C ASP A 16 -2.69 -3.00 -7.16
N ILE A 17 -3.34 -2.19 -6.32
CA ILE A 17 -4.69 -2.44 -5.82
C ILE A 17 -5.69 -1.39 -6.33
N THR A 18 -5.31 -0.58 -7.31
CA THR A 18 -6.13 0.53 -7.83
C THR A 18 -7.51 0.05 -8.26
N GLU A 19 -7.59 -1.05 -9.02
CA GLU A 19 -8.87 -1.53 -9.54
C GLU A 19 -9.76 -2.12 -8.44
N LYS A 20 -9.18 -2.71 -7.40
CA LYS A 20 -9.94 -3.17 -6.23
C LYS A 20 -10.57 -1.98 -5.50
N VAL A 21 -9.82 -0.90 -5.33
CA VAL A 21 -10.32 0.32 -4.68
C VAL A 21 -11.39 0.97 -5.56
N ARG A 22 -11.15 1.07 -6.87
CA ARG A 22 -12.12 1.64 -7.82
C ARG A 22 -13.43 0.86 -7.80
N SER A 23 -13.37 -0.45 -7.83
CA SER A 23 -14.54 -1.33 -7.76
C SER A 23 -15.31 -1.11 -6.46
N GLU A 24 -14.60 -0.98 -5.35
CA GLU A 24 -15.25 -0.85 -4.05
C GLU A 24 -15.97 0.49 -3.89
N ILE A 25 -15.42 1.59 -4.37
CA ILE A 25 -16.13 2.88 -4.30
C ILE A 25 -17.39 2.87 -5.15
N LYS A 26 -17.41 2.13 -6.26
CA LYS A 26 -18.62 1.94 -7.07
C LYS A 26 -19.66 1.13 -6.31
N ASP A 27 -19.25 0.05 -5.67
CA ASP A 27 -20.16 -0.79 -4.88
C ASP A 27 -20.72 -0.01 -3.70
N GLN A 28 -19.97 0.90 -3.11
CA GLN A 28 -20.41 1.75 -2.02
C GLN A 28 -21.26 2.94 -2.51
N GLY A 29 -21.30 3.18 -3.82
CA GLY A 29 -22.09 4.25 -4.41
C GLY A 29 -21.56 5.66 -4.16
N ILE A 30 -20.26 5.80 -3.93
CA ILE A 30 -19.66 7.10 -3.64
C ILE A 30 -19.46 7.87 -4.93
N GLN A 31 -20.03 9.06 -5.01
CA GLN A 31 -19.93 9.93 -6.19
C GLN A 31 -18.94 11.07 -5.99
N ASN A 32 -19.00 11.74 -4.85
CA ASN A 32 -18.11 12.85 -4.55
C ASN A 32 -17.70 12.75 -3.09
N GLY A 33 -16.40 12.82 -2.82
CA GLY A 33 -15.88 12.69 -1.47
C GLY A 33 -14.45 12.15 -1.49
N PHE A 34 -14.20 11.12 -0.71
CA PHE A 34 -12.87 10.53 -0.64
C PHE A 34 -12.96 9.07 -0.22
N VAL A 35 -11.87 8.35 -0.45
CA VAL A 35 -11.71 6.97 0.00
C VAL A 35 -10.44 6.87 0.86
N ILE A 36 -10.56 6.15 1.97
CA ILE A 36 -9.41 5.79 2.80
C ILE A 36 -9.06 4.34 2.48
N VAL A 37 -7.78 4.11 2.17
CA VAL A 37 -7.21 2.78 1.96
C VAL A 37 -6.19 2.55 3.05
N GLN A 38 -6.37 1.52 3.86
CA GLN A 38 -5.58 1.32 5.07
C GLN A 38 -5.07 -0.11 5.18
N SER A 39 -3.75 -0.24 5.33
CA SER A 39 -3.13 -1.52 5.69
C SER A 39 -3.46 -1.86 7.15
N LEU A 40 -3.70 -3.14 7.42
CA LEU A 40 -3.96 -3.61 8.77
C LEU A 40 -2.74 -4.31 9.38
N HIS A 41 -1.54 -3.98 8.89
CA HIS A 41 -0.28 -4.60 9.32
C HIS A 41 0.77 -3.57 9.65
N THR A 42 1.73 -3.97 10.49
CA THR A 42 2.86 -3.12 10.88
C THR A 42 4.05 -3.28 9.92
N THR A 43 4.01 -4.25 9.01
CA THR A 43 5.09 -4.54 8.07
C THR A 43 4.66 -4.46 6.60
N ALA A 44 3.52 -3.81 6.36
CA ALA A 44 3.03 -3.51 5.01
C ALA A 44 2.33 -2.16 5.02
N GLY A 45 2.56 -1.35 3.99
CA GLY A 45 2.03 0.01 3.88
C GLY A 45 1.21 0.24 2.62
N ILE A 46 0.71 1.46 2.48
CA ILE A 46 -0.05 1.90 1.32
C ILE A 46 0.62 3.15 0.75
N THR A 47 0.88 3.16 -0.55
CA THR A 47 1.41 4.35 -1.22
C THR A 47 0.70 4.59 -2.55
N VAL A 48 0.87 5.80 -3.06
CA VAL A 48 0.37 6.19 -4.39
C VAL A 48 1.58 6.68 -5.18
N ASN A 49 1.88 6.00 -6.28
CA ASN A 49 3.00 6.35 -7.14
C ASN A 49 2.78 5.76 -8.53
N GLU A 50 3.79 5.88 -9.39
CA GLU A 50 3.67 5.48 -10.78
C GLU A 50 3.41 3.99 -10.94
N ASN A 51 2.45 3.65 -11.80
CA ASN A 51 2.11 2.27 -12.13
C ASN A 51 2.28 1.93 -13.62
N ALA A 52 2.93 2.80 -14.40
CA ALA A 52 3.17 2.58 -15.82
C ALA A 52 4.54 1.96 -16.08
N ASP A 53 5.59 2.52 -15.47
CA ASP A 53 6.97 2.06 -15.64
C ASP A 53 7.37 1.17 -14.46
N PRO A 54 7.56 -0.16 -14.68
CA PRO A 54 7.94 -1.07 -13.60
C PRO A 54 9.30 -0.76 -12.99
N ASP A 55 10.17 -0.03 -13.68
CA ASP A 55 11.47 0.35 -13.14
C ASP A 55 11.35 1.28 -11.93
N VAL A 56 10.29 2.09 -11.86
CA VAL A 56 10.03 2.93 -10.69
C VAL A 56 9.83 2.06 -9.44
N VAL A 57 9.06 0.99 -9.56
CA VAL A 57 8.83 0.04 -8.46
C VAL A 57 10.14 -0.62 -8.05
N THR A 58 10.91 -1.09 -9.02
CA THR A 58 12.20 -1.74 -8.78
C THR A 58 13.16 -0.81 -8.05
N ASP A 59 13.30 0.42 -8.53
CA ASP A 59 14.17 1.41 -7.90
C ASP A 59 13.69 1.81 -6.51
N PHE A 60 12.38 1.98 -6.35
CA PHE A 60 11.80 2.33 -5.07
C PHE A 60 12.15 1.28 -4.00
N LEU A 61 11.91 0.01 -4.30
CA LEU A 61 12.17 -1.07 -3.35
C LEU A 61 13.67 -1.20 -3.05
N ARG A 62 14.50 -1.11 -4.08
CA ARG A 62 15.96 -1.20 -3.91
C ARG A 62 16.50 -0.05 -3.05
N ARG A 63 16.08 1.18 -3.34
CA ARG A 63 16.56 2.35 -2.59
C ARG A 63 16.04 2.38 -1.17
N LEU A 64 14.84 1.87 -0.94
CA LEU A 64 14.31 1.74 0.41
C LEU A 64 15.12 0.73 1.23
N ASP A 65 15.59 -0.35 0.58
CA ASP A 65 16.53 -1.30 1.21
C ASP A 65 17.88 -0.67 1.55
N GLU A 66 18.34 0.26 0.76
CA GLU A 66 19.58 1.00 1.04
C GLU A 66 19.42 1.94 2.24
N VAL A 67 18.26 2.57 2.38
CA VAL A 67 17.95 3.46 3.51
C VAL A 67 17.75 2.67 4.79
N TYR A 68 17.04 1.56 4.70
CA TYR A 68 16.73 0.67 5.83
C TYR A 68 17.21 -0.74 5.51
N PRO A 69 18.52 -1.03 5.67
CA PRO A 69 19.04 -2.38 5.43
C PRO A 69 18.35 -3.39 6.34
N TRP A 70 18.12 -4.60 5.82
CA TRP A 70 17.47 -5.66 6.58
C TRP A 70 18.27 -6.03 7.83
N HIS A 71 19.58 -6.16 7.68
CA HIS A 71 20.48 -6.50 8.78
C HIS A 71 21.10 -5.24 9.39
N GLN A 72 20.78 -5.00 10.65
CA GLN A 72 21.36 -3.91 11.44
C GLN A 72 21.59 -4.45 12.85
N GLU A 73 22.87 -4.54 13.27
CA GLU A 73 23.25 -5.15 14.54
C GLU A 73 22.62 -4.47 15.76
N SER A 74 22.36 -3.16 15.66
CA SER A 74 21.78 -2.37 16.74
C SER A 74 20.28 -2.61 16.93
N ASP A 75 19.62 -3.30 16.01
CA ASP A 75 18.18 -3.56 16.12
C ASP A 75 17.89 -4.52 17.26
N LEU A 76 16.91 -4.18 18.09
CA LEU A 76 16.55 -4.93 19.29
C LEU A 76 15.37 -5.87 19.09
N HIS A 77 14.58 -5.69 18.02
CA HIS A 77 13.38 -6.49 17.80
C HIS A 77 13.73 -7.95 17.53
N MET A 78 13.14 -8.86 18.32
CA MET A 78 13.51 -10.28 18.30
C MET A 78 13.20 -10.98 16.99
N GLU A 79 12.16 -10.55 16.27
CA GLU A 79 11.80 -11.13 14.97
C GLU A 79 12.80 -10.78 13.86
N GLY A 80 13.66 -9.80 14.09
CA GLY A 80 14.69 -9.41 13.11
C GLY A 80 14.15 -8.69 11.87
N ASN A 81 12.93 -8.15 11.95
CA ASN A 81 12.26 -7.50 10.83
C ASN A 81 12.05 -6.00 11.05
N THR A 82 12.89 -5.37 11.84
CA THR A 82 12.78 -3.92 12.15
C THR A 82 12.73 -3.08 10.88
N ALA A 83 13.53 -3.43 9.86
CA ALA A 83 13.53 -2.70 8.59
C ALA A 83 12.13 -2.62 7.95
N ALA A 84 11.35 -3.70 8.04
CA ALA A 84 9.99 -3.71 7.51
C ALA A 84 9.07 -2.73 8.26
N HIS A 85 9.21 -2.65 9.58
CA HIS A 85 8.47 -1.68 10.40
C HIS A 85 8.82 -0.25 10.03
N LEU A 86 10.11 0.04 9.82
CA LEU A 86 10.59 1.38 9.44
C LEU A 86 10.07 1.77 8.05
N LYS A 87 10.13 0.85 7.10
CA LYS A 87 9.62 1.08 5.75
C LYS A 87 8.12 1.38 5.76
N THR A 88 7.36 0.61 6.54
CA THR A 88 5.92 0.80 6.69
C THR A 88 5.59 2.17 7.27
N SER A 89 6.30 2.58 8.31
CA SER A 89 6.11 3.90 8.92
C SER A 89 6.49 5.04 7.98
N THR A 90 7.53 4.85 7.18
CA THR A 90 7.99 5.86 6.21
C THR A 90 6.99 6.04 5.06
N VAL A 91 6.51 4.94 4.50
CA VAL A 91 5.51 4.94 3.42
C VAL A 91 4.15 5.38 3.93
N GLY A 92 3.80 4.92 5.11
CA GLY A 92 2.52 5.17 5.76
C GLY A 92 1.58 3.96 5.66
N PRO A 93 0.74 3.78 6.68
CA PRO A 93 -0.21 2.67 6.72
C PRO A 93 -1.50 2.96 5.94
N SER A 94 -1.75 4.20 5.56
CA SER A 94 -2.99 4.58 4.87
C SER A 94 -2.76 5.75 3.93
N GLN A 95 -3.63 5.83 2.91
CA GLN A 95 -3.71 6.96 1.99
C GLN A 95 -5.15 7.35 1.80
N THR A 96 -5.38 8.64 1.58
CA THR A 96 -6.68 9.18 1.24
C THR A 96 -6.65 9.67 -0.20
N ILE A 97 -7.61 9.22 -1.01
CA ILE A 97 -7.73 9.61 -2.42
C ILE A 97 -9.09 10.27 -2.63
N LEU A 98 -9.10 11.40 -3.30
CA LEU A 98 -10.34 12.09 -3.63
C LEU A 98 -11.17 11.29 -4.65
N ILE A 99 -12.49 11.41 -4.54
CA ILE A 99 -13.44 10.84 -5.49
C ILE A 99 -14.23 11.98 -6.11
N ASN A 100 -14.35 11.98 -7.42
CA ASN A 100 -15.15 12.93 -8.16
C ASN A 100 -15.89 12.23 -9.29
N GLU A 101 -17.18 12.51 -9.41
CA GLU A 101 -18.05 11.90 -10.43
C GLU A 101 -17.95 10.37 -10.46
N GLY A 102 -17.88 9.76 -9.29
CA GLY A 102 -17.87 8.30 -9.13
C GLY A 102 -16.55 7.61 -9.42
N ASP A 103 -15.46 8.35 -9.64
CA ASP A 103 -14.15 7.76 -9.91
C ASP A 103 -13.06 8.37 -9.02
N LEU A 104 -11.96 7.64 -8.90
CA LEU A 104 -10.78 8.07 -8.18
C LEU A 104 -10.10 9.24 -8.89
N VAL A 105 -9.73 10.26 -8.14
CA VAL A 105 -8.97 11.40 -8.68
C VAL A 105 -7.50 11.03 -8.59
N LEU A 106 -6.98 10.44 -9.65
CA LEU A 106 -5.58 10.06 -9.80
C LEU A 106 -5.00 10.74 -11.03
N GLY A 107 -3.74 11.14 -10.93
CA GLY A 107 -2.98 11.58 -12.09
C GLY A 107 -2.77 10.43 -13.06
N THR A 108 -2.40 10.76 -14.31
CA THR A 108 -2.23 9.79 -15.39
C THR A 108 -1.33 8.60 -15.02
N TRP A 109 -0.30 8.85 -14.22
CA TRP A 109 0.72 7.85 -13.91
C TRP A 109 0.53 7.22 -12.53
N GLN A 110 -0.46 7.66 -11.75
CA GLN A 110 -0.64 7.20 -10.37
C GLN A 110 -1.45 5.92 -10.29
N GLY A 111 -0.98 5.02 -9.45
CA GLY A 111 -1.74 3.87 -8.97
C GLY A 111 -1.61 3.75 -7.46
N ILE A 112 -2.51 2.99 -6.86
CA ILE A 112 -2.52 2.72 -5.42
C ILE A 112 -1.85 1.36 -5.21
N TYR A 113 -0.85 1.33 -4.33
CA TYR A 113 -0.08 0.13 -4.07
C TYR A 113 -0.20 -0.33 -2.62
N PHE A 114 -0.37 -1.65 -2.46
CA PHE A 114 -0.09 -2.33 -1.21
C PHE A 114 1.39 -2.70 -1.22
N CYS A 115 2.15 -2.17 -0.26
CA CYS A 115 3.60 -2.36 -0.18
C CYS A 115 3.92 -3.44 0.85
N GLU A 116 4.35 -4.61 0.39
CA GLU A 116 4.81 -5.69 1.25
C GLU A 116 6.29 -5.50 1.58
N PHE A 117 6.63 -5.50 2.86
CA PHE A 117 8.02 -5.35 3.30
C PHE A 117 8.54 -6.55 4.10
N ASP A 118 7.72 -7.56 4.32
CA ASP A 118 8.09 -8.75 5.11
C ASP A 118 7.37 -10.00 4.62
N GLY A 119 7.37 -10.19 3.30
CA GLY A 119 6.77 -11.35 2.67
C GLY A 119 7.74 -12.52 2.50
N PRO A 120 7.28 -13.61 1.92
CA PRO A 120 5.90 -13.84 1.46
C PRO A 120 4.94 -14.07 2.64
N ARG A 121 3.70 -13.63 2.48
CA ARG A 121 2.67 -13.78 3.52
C ARG A 121 1.34 -14.20 2.90
N ARG A 122 0.56 -14.95 3.66
CA ARG A 122 -0.85 -15.22 3.35
C ARG A 122 -1.74 -14.27 4.14
N ASN A 123 -2.89 -13.93 3.54
CA ASN A 123 -3.95 -13.16 4.21
C ASN A 123 -3.49 -11.79 4.70
N ARG A 124 -2.66 -11.11 3.91
CA ARG A 124 -2.42 -9.69 4.12
C ARG A 124 -3.72 -8.94 3.87
N SER A 125 -4.06 -8.01 4.74
CA SER A 125 -5.36 -7.35 4.74
C SER A 125 -5.21 -5.84 4.59
N PHE A 126 -6.14 -5.25 3.84
CA PHE A 126 -6.31 -3.79 3.81
C PHE A 126 -7.80 -3.47 3.74
N ALA A 127 -8.16 -2.34 4.35
CA ALA A 127 -9.54 -1.88 4.40
C ALA A 127 -9.73 -0.71 3.43
N VAL A 128 -10.92 -0.65 2.84
CA VAL A 128 -11.32 0.41 1.90
C VAL A 128 -12.63 0.99 2.36
N LYS A 129 -12.64 2.29 2.66
CA LYS A 129 -13.86 2.99 3.07
C LYS A 129 -14.02 4.28 2.29
N GLY A 130 -15.09 4.37 1.49
CA GLY A 130 -15.49 5.60 0.85
C GLY A 130 -16.34 6.44 1.78
N VAL A 131 -16.19 7.75 1.69
CA VAL A 131 -16.98 8.73 2.44
C VAL A 131 -17.52 9.74 1.44
N GLU A 132 -18.85 9.85 1.38
CA GLU A 132 -19.54 10.84 0.54
C GLU A 132 -19.45 12.20 1.22
N GLY A 133 -19.14 13.20 0.47
CA GLY A 133 -19.03 14.55 0.96
C GLY A 133 -18.29 15.43 0.00
#